data_03fe73c16f662bafb2e2ce6767516d87
#
_entry.id   03fe73c16f662bafb2e2ce6767516d87
#
_cell.length_a   1.000
_cell.length_b   1.000
_cell.length_c   1.000
_cell.angle_alpha   90.00
_cell.angle_beta   90.00
_cell.angle_gamma   90.00
#
_symmetry.space_group_name_H-M   'P 1'
#
loop_
_entity.id
_entity.type
_entity.pdbx_description
1 polymer ?
#
loop_
_entity_poly.entity_id
_entity_poly.type
_entity_poly.pdbx_seq_one_letter_code
_entity_poly.pdbx_strand_id
1 'polypeptide(L)'
;MSEIIENVHEEREDNDYKVTIKNIKKSYTVISDEGKTDEEFLALENFNLQIKKGEFITIVGPSGCGKSTFLDILAGLSKPTSGEIYIDGKLITGPDLDRGIILQGYALFPWLNVTQNIEFGLEIKGISKAKRKEISAKFINLVGLDKFKNRYPHELSGGMKQRVAIARALAYDPEVLLMDEPFAAVDAQTRESLQEELLIIWEKTNKTIVFITHSIEEAIFLADRVVVMSSNPGKIEEIIKISLRRPRNTSDVINSKEFSKIWNLLHNNKPNNKTNEKASLKVSL
;
A
#
# COMPACT_ATOMS: atom_id res chain seq x y z
N MET A 1 -14.01 23.64 32.64
CA MET A 1 -13.41 22.36 33.09
C MET A 1 -13.76 21.19 32.18
N SER A 2 -14.96 21.14 31.56
CA SER A 2 -15.36 20.13 30.58
C SER A 2 -14.59 20.23 29.27
N GLU A 3 -14.38 21.42 28.71
CA GLU A 3 -13.61 21.64 27.45
C GLU A 3 -12.12 21.29 27.57
N ILE A 4 -11.52 21.42 28.75
CA ILE A 4 -10.12 21.04 29.00
C ILE A 4 -9.97 19.51 29.04
N ILE A 5 -11.00 18.81 29.50
CA ILE A 5 -10.99 17.34 29.59
C ILE A 5 -11.21 16.71 28.18
N GLU A 6 -12.07 17.31 27.35
CA GLU A 6 -12.26 16.85 25.96
C GLU A 6 -10.98 17.02 25.11
N ASN A 7 -10.32 18.18 25.19
CA ASN A 7 -9.04 18.41 24.48
C ASN A 7 -7.91 17.47 24.95
N VAL A 8 -7.87 17.12 26.23
CA VAL A 8 -6.86 16.18 26.77
C VAL A 8 -7.15 14.73 26.35
N HIS A 9 -8.42 14.38 26.11
CA HIS A 9 -8.76 13.07 25.54
C HIS A 9 -8.46 12.98 24.04
N GLU A 10 -8.75 14.03 23.25
CA GLU A 10 -8.38 14.09 21.83
C GLU A 10 -6.85 14.06 21.64
N GLU A 11 -6.06 14.79 22.43
CA GLU A 11 -4.58 14.76 22.35
C GLU A 11 -3.98 13.42 22.81
N ARG A 12 -4.64 12.64 23.68
CA ARG A 12 -4.17 11.31 24.09
C ARG A 12 -4.51 10.22 23.08
N GLU A 13 -5.62 10.33 22.37
CA GLU A 13 -5.99 9.39 21.30
C GLU A 13 -5.13 9.56 20.04
N ASP A 14 -4.64 10.77 19.72
CA ASP A 14 -3.83 11.04 18.54
C ASP A 14 -2.39 10.45 18.64
N ASN A 15 -1.92 10.15 19.84
CA ASN A 15 -0.57 9.61 20.07
C ASN A 15 -0.45 8.08 19.79
N ASP A 16 -1.56 7.37 19.60
CA ASP A 16 -1.59 5.91 19.35
C ASP A 16 -1.59 5.56 17.84
N TYR A 17 -1.85 6.55 16.98
CA TYR A 17 -1.94 6.33 15.54
C TYR A 17 -0.70 6.84 14.81
N LYS A 18 -0.11 5.93 13.99
CA LYS A 18 1.00 6.26 13.10
C LYS A 18 0.56 7.13 11.93
N VAL A 19 -0.61 6.81 11.35
CA VAL A 19 -1.19 7.54 10.23
C VAL A 19 -2.62 7.94 10.58
N THR A 20 -2.95 9.21 10.40
CA THR A 20 -4.31 9.75 10.56
C THR A 20 -4.74 10.43 9.26
N ILE A 21 -5.84 9.95 8.69
CA ILE A 21 -6.42 10.40 7.43
C ILE A 21 -7.78 11.01 7.71
N LYS A 22 -7.96 12.30 7.38
CA LYS A 22 -9.15 13.08 7.69
C LYS A 22 -9.82 13.61 6.41
N ASN A 23 -11.03 13.12 6.12
CA ASN A 23 -11.94 13.61 5.08
C ASN A 23 -11.31 13.77 3.69
N ILE A 24 -10.48 12.82 3.27
CA ILE A 24 -9.83 12.89 1.96
C ILE A 24 -10.87 12.80 0.85
N LYS A 25 -10.84 13.81 -0.02
CA LYS A 25 -11.53 13.87 -1.31
C LYS A 25 -10.51 14.03 -2.42
N LYS A 26 -10.68 13.32 -3.53
CA LYS A 26 -9.88 13.50 -4.74
C LYS A 26 -10.77 13.50 -5.97
N SER A 27 -10.70 14.60 -6.71
CA SER A 27 -11.34 14.75 -8.02
C SER A 27 -10.28 14.98 -9.09
N TYR A 28 -10.59 14.55 -10.31
CA TYR A 28 -9.81 14.82 -11.52
C TYR A 28 -10.70 15.52 -12.54
N THR A 29 -10.17 16.52 -13.22
CA THR A 29 -10.81 17.15 -14.36
C THR A 29 -10.53 16.32 -15.61
N VAL A 30 -11.57 15.82 -16.26
CA VAL A 30 -11.46 15.08 -17.53
C VAL A 30 -11.84 16.04 -18.66
N ILE A 31 -10.89 16.32 -19.55
CA ILE A 31 -11.14 17.13 -20.75
C ILE A 31 -11.83 16.22 -21.75
N SER A 32 -13.05 16.56 -22.17
CA SER A 32 -13.76 15.82 -23.22
C SER A 32 -13.12 16.08 -24.58
N ASP A 33 -13.01 15.04 -25.42
CA ASP A 33 -12.44 15.12 -26.80
C ASP A 33 -13.20 16.12 -27.72
N GLU A 34 -14.40 16.55 -27.33
CA GLU A 34 -15.23 17.49 -28.08
C GLU A 34 -15.06 18.96 -27.64
N GLY A 35 -14.16 19.26 -26.70
CA GLY A 35 -13.91 20.64 -26.23
C GLY A 35 -15.10 21.28 -25.50
N LYS A 36 -16.06 20.49 -25.04
CA LYS A 36 -17.24 20.94 -24.29
C LYS A 36 -17.22 20.37 -22.89
N THR A 37 -17.15 21.29 -21.94
CA THR A 37 -17.30 21.10 -20.48
C THR A 37 -16.35 20.07 -19.85
N ASP A 38 -15.47 20.57 -18.98
CA ASP A 38 -14.67 19.74 -18.10
C ASP A 38 -15.59 18.90 -17.19
N GLU A 39 -15.60 17.59 -17.35
CA GLU A 39 -16.30 16.69 -16.44
C GLU A 39 -15.42 16.42 -15.23
N GLU A 40 -15.98 16.56 -14.03
CA GLU A 40 -15.28 16.22 -12.78
C GLU A 40 -15.47 14.73 -12.47
N PHE A 41 -14.38 13.96 -12.49
CA PHE A 41 -14.36 12.56 -12.04
C PHE A 41 -13.97 12.51 -10.57
N LEU A 42 -14.90 12.09 -9.71
CA LEU A 42 -14.67 11.92 -8.28
C LEU A 42 -14.06 10.54 -8.00
N ALA A 43 -12.75 10.51 -7.74
CA ALA A 43 -12.00 9.27 -7.49
C ALA A 43 -12.13 8.78 -6.04
N LEU A 44 -12.05 9.69 -5.06
CA LEU A 44 -12.20 9.37 -3.64
C LEU A 44 -13.15 10.38 -2.97
N GLU A 45 -13.99 9.90 -2.06
CA GLU A 45 -14.91 10.71 -1.30
C GLU A 45 -14.94 10.32 0.18
N ASN A 46 -14.79 11.33 1.05
CA ASN A 46 -14.91 11.20 2.50
C ASN A 46 -14.11 10.01 3.07
N PHE A 47 -12.85 9.86 2.65
CA PHE A 47 -12.00 8.76 3.07
C PHE A 47 -11.36 9.10 4.42
N ASN A 48 -11.75 8.37 5.46
CA ASN A 48 -11.28 8.54 6.84
C ASN A 48 -10.68 7.24 7.34
N LEU A 49 -9.42 7.25 7.81
CA LEU A 49 -8.75 6.06 8.30
C LEU A 49 -7.69 6.43 9.33
N GLN A 50 -7.63 5.66 10.41
CA GLN A 50 -6.56 5.72 11.39
C GLN A 50 -5.81 4.40 11.40
N ILE A 51 -4.47 4.44 11.35
CA ILE A 51 -3.60 3.27 11.30
C ILE A 51 -2.67 3.32 12.50
N LYS A 52 -2.65 2.26 13.30
CA LYS A 52 -1.82 2.18 14.49
C LYS A 52 -0.35 1.98 14.14
N LYS A 53 0.52 2.36 15.06
CA LYS A 53 1.96 2.08 14.95
C LYS A 53 2.22 0.58 14.90
N GLY A 54 3.04 0.13 13.93
CA GLY A 54 3.39 -1.27 13.72
C GLY A 54 2.26 -2.13 13.14
N GLU A 55 1.12 -1.54 12.77
CA GLU A 55 0.00 -2.27 12.18
C GLU A 55 0.28 -2.68 10.74
N PHE A 56 -0.13 -3.89 10.38
CA PHE A 56 -0.21 -4.34 9.00
C PHE A 56 -1.67 -4.18 8.52
N ILE A 57 -1.94 -3.19 7.69
CA ILE A 57 -3.27 -2.95 7.14
C ILE A 57 -3.29 -3.22 5.64
N THR A 58 -4.32 -3.91 5.16
CA THR A 58 -4.53 -4.13 3.73
C THR A 58 -5.75 -3.40 3.22
N ILE A 59 -5.70 -2.98 1.97
CA ILE A 59 -6.80 -2.31 1.28
C ILE A 59 -7.19 -3.16 0.08
N VAL A 60 -8.45 -3.58 0.04
CA VAL A 60 -9.04 -4.34 -1.07
C VAL A 60 -10.20 -3.59 -1.67
N GLY A 61 -10.45 -3.82 -2.95
CA GLY A 61 -11.58 -3.22 -3.65
C GLY A 61 -11.53 -3.52 -5.14
N PRO A 62 -12.61 -3.27 -5.89
CA PRO A 62 -12.67 -3.49 -7.32
C PRO A 62 -11.59 -2.69 -8.08
N SER A 63 -11.29 -3.08 -9.31
CA SER A 63 -10.41 -2.28 -10.18
C SER A 63 -11.03 -0.90 -10.39
N GLY A 64 -10.20 0.14 -10.36
CA GLY A 64 -10.66 1.53 -10.54
C GLY A 64 -11.36 2.17 -9.33
N CYS A 65 -11.44 1.50 -8.15
CA CYS A 65 -12.07 2.10 -6.96
C CYS A 65 -11.21 3.16 -6.25
N GLY A 66 -10.03 3.51 -6.76
CA GLY A 66 -9.20 4.59 -6.20
C GLY A 66 -8.08 4.14 -5.24
N LYS A 67 -7.76 2.84 -5.14
CA LYS A 67 -6.68 2.33 -4.25
C LYS A 67 -5.33 2.97 -4.52
N SER A 68 -4.88 2.95 -5.78
CA SER A 68 -3.60 3.59 -6.16
C SER A 68 -3.65 5.10 -6.00
N THR A 69 -4.79 5.76 -6.30
CA THR A 69 -5.00 7.18 -6.01
C THR A 69 -4.82 7.50 -4.52
N PHE A 70 -5.39 6.66 -3.65
CA PHE A 70 -5.22 6.80 -2.21
C PHE A 70 -3.76 6.63 -1.81
N LEU A 71 -3.08 5.60 -2.36
CA LEU A 71 -1.66 5.36 -2.07
C LEU A 71 -0.78 6.54 -2.52
N ASP A 72 -1.04 7.10 -3.71
CA ASP A 72 -0.31 8.26 -4.23
C ASP A 72 -0.47 9.49 -3.33
N ILE A 73 -1.67 9.70 -2.76
CA ILE A 73 -1.91 10.79 -1.81
C ILE A 73 -1.18 10.52 -0.51
N LEU A 74 -1.24 9.32 0.04
CA LEU A 74 -0.53 8.92 1.26
C LEU A 74 0.99 8.98 1.06
N ALA A 75 1.48 8.67 -0.13
CA ALA A 75 2.88 8.82 -0.51
C ALA A 75 3.33 10.29 -0.68
N GLY A 76 2.38 11.22 -0.77
CA GLY A 76 2.66 12.62 -1.08
C GLY A 76 2.95 12.89 -2.55
N LEU A 77 2.76 11.90 -3.44
CA LEU A 77 2.96 12.03 -4.89
C LEU A 77 1.80 12.79 -5.57
N SER A 78 0.61 12.75 -4.97
CA SER A 78 -0.55 13.49 -5.42
C SER A 78 -1.17 14.26 -4.26
N LYS A 79 -1.62 15.49 -4.50
CA LYS A 79 -2.35 16.27 -3.50
C LYS A 79 -3.83 15.87 -3.50
N PRO A 80 -4.48 15.75 -2.33
CA PRO A 80 -5.93 15.62 -2.27
C PRO A 80 -6.61 16.91 -2.75
N THR A 81 -7.85 16.83 -3.20
CA THR A 81 -8.68 18.02 -3.50
C THR A 81 -9.11 18.71 -2.22
N SER A 82 -9.39 17.92 -1.16
CA SER A 82 -9.61 18.39 0.21
C SER A 82 -9.30 17.28 1.20
N GLY A 83 -9.21 17.65 2.49
CA GLY A 83 -8.82 16.74 3.58
C GLY A 83 -7.31 16.74 3.81
N GLU A 84 -6.88 16.01 4.84
CA GLU A 84 -5.52 16.06 5.35
C GLU A 84 -5.05 14.67 5.78
N ILE A 85 -3.75 14.41 5.63
CA ILE A 85 -3.11 13.19 6.12
C ILE A 85 -1.94 13.57 7.01
N TYR A 86 -1.84 12.88 8.14
CA TYR A 86 -0.78 13.06 9.12
C TYR A 86 -0.03 11.76 9.34
N ILE A 87 1.31 11.85 9.48
CA ILE A 87 2.17 10.77 9.95
C ILE A 87 2.85 11.26 11.22
N ASP A 88 2.71 10.53 12.35
CA ASP A 88 3.19 10.95 13.67
C ASP A 88 2.79 12.40 14.01
N GLY A 89 1.54 12.78 13.72
CA GLY A 89 1.01 14.13 13.93
C GLY A 89 1.53 15.20 12.96
N LYS A 90 2.41 14.87 12.00
CA LYS A 90 2.95 15.81 11.01
C LYS A 90 2.15 15.73 9.71
N LEU A 91 1.66 16.88 9.24
CA LEU A 91 0.92 16.99 7.98
C LEU A 91 1.80 16.60 6.78
N ILE A 92 1.28 15.72 5.91
CA ILE A 92 1.92 15.39 4.64
C ILE A 92 1.71 16.54 3.65
N THR A 93 2.79 17.12 3.16
CA THR A 93 2.76 18.20 2.15
C THR A 93 3.35 17.80 0.80
N GLY A 94 4.04 16.67 0.75
CA GLY A 94 4.70 16.14 -0.45
C GLY A 94 5.46 14.85 -0.15
N PRO A 95 6.25 14.34 -1.12
CA PRO A 95 7.10 13.17 -0.93
C PRO A 95 8.17 13.42 0.13
N ASP A 96 8.44 12.41 0.97
CA ASP A 96 9.49 12.46 1.97
C ASP A 96 10.06 11.05 2.22
N LEU A 97 11.22 10.97 2.87
CA LEU A 97 11.90 9.72 3.21
C LEU A 97 11.32 9.03 4.47
N ASP A 98 10.30 9.59 5.08
CA ASP A 98 9.51 8.94 6.14
C ASP A 98 8.58 7.83 5.60
N ARG A 99 8.42 7.73 4.27
CA ARG A 99 7.61 6.74 3.57
C ARG A 99 8.42 5.91 2.60
N GLY A 100 8.40 4.58 2.78
CA GLY A 100 8.94 3.62 1.81
C GLY A 100 7.85 3.20 0.83
N ILE A 101 8.13 3.25 -0.48
CA ILE A 101 7.16 2.91 -1.50
C ILE A 101 7.66 1.72 -2.32
N ILE A 102 6.80 0.72 -2.48
CA ILE A 102 6.98 -0.42 -3.37
C ILE A 102 5.84 -0.40 -4.38
N LEU A 103 6.18 -0.09 -5.63
CA LEU A 103 5.23 0.02 -6.73
C LEU A 103 5.05 -1.33 -7.44
N GLN A 104 3.93 -1.50 -8.12
CA GLN A 104 3.71 -2.58 -9.08
C GLN A 104 4.86 -2.59 -10.10
N GLY A 105 5.48 -3.75 -10.34
CA GLY A 105 6.61 -3.87 -11.28
C GLY A 105 7.99 -3.52 -10.70
N TYR A 106 8.10 -3.44 -9.34
CA TYR A 106 9.36 -3.30 -8.57
C TYR A 106 10.06 -1.94 -8.68
N ALA A 107 9.97 -1.23 -9.78
CA ALA A 107 10.62 0.06 -10.06
C ALA A 107 12.11 0.10 -9.66
N LEU A 108 12.85 -1.00 -9.91
CA LEU A 108 14.29 -1.03 -9.70
C LEU A 108 15.01 -0.22 -10.77
N PHE A 109 16.08 0.46 -10.39
CA PHE A 109 16.95 1.16 -11.32
C PHE A 109 17.75 0.13 -12.15
N PRO A 110 17.50 -0.02 -13.47
CA PRO A 110 18.07 -1.10 -14.25
C PRO A 110 19.58 -0.99 -14.46
N TRP A 111 20.13 0.22 -14.29
CA TRP A 111 21.57 0.50 -14.38
C TRP A 111 22.32 0.36 -13.05
N LEU A 112 21.63 0.07 -11.94
CA LEU A 112 22.19 -0.18 -10.62
C LEU A 112 22.10 -1.66 -10.28
N ASN A 113 23.15 -2.22 -9.66
CA ASN A 113 23.09 -3.58 -9.12
C ASN A 113 22.25 -3.63 -7.83
N VAL A 114 22.08 -4.82 -7.25
CA VAL A 114 21.30 -5.03 -6.02
C VAL A 114 21.78 -4.11 -4.88
N THR A 115 23.08 -4.10 -4.59
CA THR A 115 23.66 -3.27 -3.53
C THR A 115 23.38 -1.78 -3.78
N GLN A 116 23.63 -1.30 -4.98
CA GLN A 116 23.42 0.09 -5.35
C GLN A 116 21.94 0.51 -5.32
N ASN A 117 21.02 -0.37 -5.74
CA ASN A 117 19.58 -0.13 -5.61
C ASN A 117 19.20 0.09 -4.13
N ILE A 118 19.72 -0.72 -3.22
CA ILE A 118 19.43 -0.60 -1.78
C ILE A 118 20.10 0.63 -1.17
N GLU A 119 21.30 0.98 -1.60
CA GLU A 119 22.04 2.14 -1.12
C GLU A 119 21.47 3.49 -1.60
N PHE A 120 20.67 3.51 -2.67
CA PHE A 120 20.22 4.74 -3.31
C PHE A 120 19.51 5.71 -2.36
N GLY A 121 18.51 5.24 -1.59
CA GLY A 121 17.81 6.08 -0.62
C GLY A 121 18.71 6.57 0.52
N LEU A 122 19.69 5.76 0.92
CA LEU A 122 20.69 6.15 1.92
C LEU A 122 21.65 7.24 1.39
N GLU A 123 21.94 7.21 0.08
CA GLU A 123 22.76 8.23 -0.57
C GLU A 123 22.03 9.57 -0.58
N ILE A 124 20.73 9.58 -0.92
CA ILE A 124 19.89 10.79 -0.86
C ILE A 124 19.84 11.35 0.56
N LYS A 125 19.81 10.50 1.59
CA LYS A 125 19.91 10.92 3.02
C LYS A 125 21.29 11.45 3.40
N GLY A 126 22.29 11.48 2.51
CA GLY A 126 23.65 11.94 2.81
C GLY A 126 24.45 10.99 3.71
N ILE A 127 24.04 9.73 3.84
CA ILE A 127 24.77 8.73 4.64
C ILE A 127 26.12 8.41 4.00
N SER A 128 27.18 8.37 4.81
CA SER A 128 28.54 8.11 4.33
C SER A 128 28.64 6.74 3.63
N LYS A 129 29.52 6.60 2.64
CA LYS A 129 29.71 5.39 1.85
C LYS A 129 30.00 4.15 2.72
N ALA A 130 30.80 4.32 3.79
CA ALA A 130 31.11 3.23 4.71
C ALA A 130 29.85 2.73 5.43
N LYS A 131 29.01 3.66 5.93
CA LYS A 131 27.77 3.31 6.65
C LYS A 131 26.71 2.75 5.70
N ARG A 132 26.61 3.26 4.45
CA ARG A 132 25.73 2.70 3.42
C ARG A 132 26.01 1.23 3.16
N LYS A 133 27.31 0.86 3.01
CA LYS A 133 27.74 -0.54 2.83
C LYS A 133 27.35 -1.45 3.99
N GLU A 134 27.47 -0.95 5.23
CA GLU A 134 27.07 -1.69 6.42
C GLU A 134 25.54 -1.93 6.42
N ILE A 135 24.77 -0.89 6.15
CA ILE A 135 23.31 -0.96 6.13
C ILE A 135 22.83 -1.86 4.97
N SER A 136 23.34 -1.65 3.76
CA SER A 136 22.94 -2.43 2.59
C SER A 136 23.25 -3.91 2.78
N ALA A 137 24.40 -4.26 3.35
CA ALA A 137 24.76 -5.64 3.68
C ALA A 137 23.75 -6.29 4.65
N LYS A 138 23.30 -5.55 5.69
CA LYS A 138 22.27 -6.01 6.63
C LYS A 138 20.97 -6.36 5.92
N PHE A 139 20.47 -5.45 5.02
CA PHE A 139 19.21 -5.68 4.33
C PHE A 139 19.32 -6.72 3.20
N ILE A 140 20.47 -6.82 2.53
CA ILE A 140 20.74 -7.88 1.55
C ILE A 140 20.66 -9.26 2.24
N ASN A 141 21.28 -9.39 3.42
CA ASN A 141 21.22 -10.61 4.22
C ASN A 141 19.79 -10.90 4.70
N LEU A 142 19.07 -9.87 5.19
CA LEU A 142 17.68 -10.01 5.66
C LEU A 142 16.75 -10.62 4.59
N VAL A 143 16.97 -10.29 3.31
CA VAL A 143 16.15 -10.79 2.18
C VAL A 143 16.82 -11.96 1.44
N GLY A 144 17.92 -12.52 1.96
CA GLY A 144 18.58 -13.71 1.43
C GLY A 144 19.26 -13.54 0.07
N LEU A 145 19.76 -12.34 -0.24
CA LEU A 145 20.35 -12.02 -1.56
C LEU A 145 21.89 -11.84 -1.55
N ASP A 146 22.59 -12.34 -0.54
CA ASP A 146 24.05 -12.17 -0.40
C ASP A 146 24.84 -12.62 -1.64
N LYS A 147 24.45 -13.75 -2.23
CA LYS A 147 25.09 -14.31 -3.44
C LYS A 147 24.81 -13.49 -4.71
N PHE A 148 23.80 -12.61 -4.67
CA PHE A 148 23.30 -11.85 -5.81
C PHE A 148 23.55 -10.35 -5.70
N LYS A 149 24.25 -9.87 -4.67
CA LYS A 149 24.45 -8.45 -4.34
C LYS A 149 25.04 -7.59 -5.48
N ASN A 150 25.80 -8.20 -6.40
CA ASN A 150 26.43 -7.52 -7.52
C ASN A 150 25.65 -7.71 -8.84
N ARG A 151 24.52 -8.43 -8.84
CA ARG A 151 23.69 -8.66 -10.02
C ARG A 151 22.82 -7.45 -10.34
N TYR A 152 22.54 -7.27 -11.62
CA TYR A 152 21.64 -6.23 -12.12
C TYR A 152 20.19 -6.76 -12.18
N PRO A 153 19.16 -5.88 -12.21
CA PRO A 153 17.77 -6.30 -12.22
C PRO A 153 17.39 -7.27 -13.35
N HIS A 154 17.98 -7.15 -14.53
CA HIS A 154 17.71 -8.05 -15.64
C HIS A 154 18.24 -9.49 -15.44
N GLU A 155 19.15 -9.68 -14.49
CA GLU A 155 19.71 -11.00 -14.12
C GLU A 155 18.93 -11.68 -12.99
N LEU A 156 17.86 -11.05 -12.46
CA LEU A 156 17.11 -11.51 -11.29
C LEU A 156 15.74 -12.07 -11.68
N SER A 157 15.28 -13.10 -10.96
CA SER A 157 13.89 -13.56 -11.04
C SER A 157 12.91 -12.50 -10.49
N GLY A 158 11.61 -12.65 -10.77
CA GLY A 158 10.57 -11.77 -10.26
C GLY A 158 10.58 -11.66 -8.74
N GLY A 159 10.64 -12.79 -8.04
CA GLY A 159 10.73 -12.83 -6.57
C GLY A 159 12.00 -12.17 -6.03
N MET A 160 13.15 -12.34 -6.70
CA MET A 160 14.39 -11.66 -6.31
C MET A 160 14.28 -10.15 -6.48
N LYS A 161 13.67 -9.67 -7.57
CA LYS A 161 13.42 -8.23 -7.79
C LYS A 161 12.53 -7.66 -6.69
N GLN A 162 11.50 -8.40 -6.28
CA GLN A 162 10.62 -8.00 -5.17
C GLN A 162 11.39 -7.88 -3.86
N ARG A 163 12.24 -8.84 -3.53
CA ARG A 163 13.10 -8.79 -2.34
C ARG A 163 14.04 -7.58 -2.36
N VAL A 164 14.61 -7.24 -3.51
CA VAL A 164 15.43 -6.01 -3.65
C VAL A 164 14.59 -4.75 -3.43
N ALA A 165 13.37 -4.69 -3.97
CA ALA A 165 12.47 -3.55 -3.77
C ALA A 165 12.10 -3.36 -2.29
N ILE A 166 11.79 -4.45 -1.58
CA ILE A 166 11.53 -4.44 -0.13
C ILE A 166 12.77 -3.97 0.64
N ALA A 167 13.94 -4.56 0.37
CA ALA A 167 15.19 -4.17 1.02
C ALA A 167 15.54 -2.69 0.77
N ARG A 168 15.37 -2.21 -0.46
CA ARG A 168 15.58 -0.80 -0.83
C ARG A 168 14.67 0.13 -0.03
N ALA A 169 13.37 -0.20 0.05
CA ALA A 169 12.39 0.61 0.76
C ALA A 169 12.63 0.62 2.28
N LEU A 170 13.13 -0.46 2.86
CA LEU A 170 13.41 -0.56 4.30
C LEU A 170 14.76 0.03 4.71
N ALA A 171 15.75 0.05 3.80
CA ALA A 171 17.14 0.40 4.13
C ALA A 171 17.28 1.81 4.69
N TYR A 172 16.52 2.77 4.20
CA TYR A 172 16.56 4.15 4.70
C TYR A 172 15.66 4.43 5.90
N ASP A 173 15.12 3.35 6.51
CA ASP A 173 14.36 3.36 7.77
C ASP A 173 13.12 4.27 7.73
N PRO A 174 12.16 4.02 6.83
CA PRO A 174 10.93 4.80 6.76
C PRO A 174 10.03 4.52 7.97
N GLU A 175 9.12 5.45 8.26
CA GLU A 175 8.10 5.29 9.31
C GLU A 175 6.94 4.39 8.85
N VAL A 176 6.58 4.51 7.56
CA VAL A 176 5.48 3.76 6.94
C VAL A 176 5.96 3.13 5.64
N LEU A 177 5.58 1.87 5.39
CA LEU A 177 5.84 1.17 4.14
C LEU A 177 4.55 1.04 3.35
N LEU A 178 4.55 1.59 2.13
CA LEU A 178 3.43 1.62 1.21
C LEU A 178 3.68 0.61 0.08
N MET A 179 2.75 -0.29 -0.18
CA MET A 179 2.89 -1.34 -1.20
C MET A 179 1.67 -1.36 -2.12
N ASP A 180 1.90 -1.17 -3.42
CA ASP A 180 0.86 -1.24 -4.45
C ASP A 180 0.98 -2.55 -5.23
N GLU A 181 0.10 -3.51 -4.92
CA GLU A 181 0.02 -4.84 -5.55
C GLU A 181 1.41 -5.50 -5.75
N PRO A 182 2.25 -5.59 -4.71
CA PRO A 182 3.67 -5.93 -4.86
C PRO A 182 3.91 -7.34 -5.39
N PHE A 183 2.94 -8.24 -5.26
CA PHE A 183 3.07 -9.64 -5.68
C PHE A 183 2.26 -9.98 -6.95
N ALA A 184 1.67 -8.98 -7.63
CA ALA A 184 0.84 -9.22 -8.81
C ALA A 184 1.59 -9.89 -9.97
N ALA A 185 2.89 -9.61 -10.12
CA ALA A 185 3.72 -10.11 -11.22
C ALA A 185 4.51 -11.39 -10.90
N VAL A 186 4.23 -12.06 -9.75
CA VAL A 186 4.89 -13.31 -9.34
C VAL A 186 3.95 -14.51 -9.43
N ASP A 187 4.50 -15.68 -9.75
CA ASP A 187 3.76 -16.93 -9.75
C ASP A 187 3.24 -17.30 -8.33
N ALA A 188 2.24 -18.19 -8.27
CA ALA A 188 1.54 -18.50 -7.02
C ALA A 188 2.47 -19.05 -5.92
N GLN A 189 3.37 -19.98 -6.25
CA GLN A 189 4.25 -20.61 -5.26
C GLN A 189 5.27 -19.59 -4.70
N THR A 190 5.86 -18.79 -5.58
CA THR A 190 6.77 -17.70 -5.17
C THR A 190 6.04 -16.65 -4.33
N ARG A 191 4.77 -16.35 -4.65
CA ARG A 191 3.95 -15.40 -3.91
C ARG A 191 3.74 -15.84 -2.47
N GLU A 192 3.35 -17.09 -2.21
CA GLU A 192 3.18 -17.62 -0.86
C GLU A 192 4.46 -17.47 -0.03
N SER A 193 5.61 -17.88 -0.60
CA SER A 193 6.90 -17.71 0.07
C SER A 193 7.23 -16.24 0.39
N LEU A 194 6.94 -15.32 -0.54
CA LEU A 194 7.19 -13.88 -0.33
C LEU A 194 6.26 -13.25 0.71
N GLN A 195 5.02 -13.74 0.83
CA GLN A 195 4.09 -13.31 1.87
C GLN A 195 4.58 -13.71 3.27
N GLU A 196 5.03 -14.97 3.43
CA GLU A 196 5.62 -15.44 4.69
C GLU A 196 6.88 -14.65 5.04
N GLU A 197 7.78 -14.44 4.08
CA GLU A 197 8.99 -13.64 4.26
C GLU A 197 8.66 -12.19 4.66
N LEU A 198 7.64 -11.59 4.04
CA LEU A 198 7.21 -10.23 4.37
C LEU A 198 6.71 -10.14 5.81
N LEU A 199 5.95 -11.14 6.29
CA LEU A 199 5.53 -11.21 7.69
C LEU A 199 6.71 -11.32 8.64
N ILE A 200 7.70 -12.15 8.34
CA ILE A 200 8.95 -12.27 9.13
C ILE A 200 9.69 -10.93 9.17
N ILE A 201 9.79 -10.24 8.05
CA ILE A 201 10.42 -8.92 7.96
C ILE A 201 9.63 -7.90 8.78
N TRP A 202 8.30 -7.89 8.66
CA TRP A 202 7.43 -7.01 9.41
C TRP A 202 7.55 -7.21 10.92
N GLU A 203 7.51 -8.45 11.40
CA GLU A 203 7.70 -8.79 12.83
C GLU A 203 9.05 -8.31 13.36
N LYS A 204 10.13 -8.48 12.57
CA LYS A 204 11.48 -8.03 12.96
C LYS A 204 11.67 -6.52 12.96
N THR A 205 10.96 -5.81 12.08
CA THR A 205 11.16 -4.36 11.87
C THR A 205 10.12 -3.52 12.58
N ASN A 206 8.97 -4.10 12.94
CA ASN A 206 7.81 -3.43 13.56
C ASN A 206 7.36 -2.17 12.80
N LYS A 207 7.48 -2.19 11.45
CA LYS A 207 7.06 -1.08 10.60
C LYS A 207 5.56 -1.10 10.39
N THR A 208 4.97 0.10 10.27
CA THR A 208 3.57 0.23 9.84
C THR A 208 3.50 -0.03 8.34
N ILE A 209 2.63 -0.94 7.91
CA ILE A 209 2.51 -1.32 6.49
C ILE A 209 1.09 -1.03 5.99
N VAL A 210 1.01 -0.33 4.86
CA VAL A 210 -0.21 -0.16 4.06
C VAL A 210 -0.02 -0.94 2.76
N PHE A 211 -0.82 -1.97 2.57
CA PHE A 211 -0.67 -2.92 1.48
C PHE A 211 -1.93 -2.95 0.62
N ILE A 212 -1.81 -2.66 -0.66
CA ILE A 212 -2.90 -2.75 -1.63
C ILE A 212 -2.85 -4.09 -2.33
N THR A 213 -3.99 -4.74 -2.43
CA THR A 213 -4.15 -5.97 -3.21
C THR A 213 -5.59 -6.10 -3.74
N HIS A 214 -5.77 -6.95 -4.74
CA HIS A 214 -7.07 -7.39 -5.23
C HIS A 214 -7.44 -8.81 -4.75
N SER A 215 -6.51 -9.53 -4.08
CA SER A 215 -6.76 -10.87 -3.52
C SER A 215 -7.25 -10.75 -2.08
N ILE A 216 -8.41 -11.35 -1.81
CA ILE A 216 -9.00 -11.43 -0.46
C ILE A 216 -8.14 -12.33 0.43
N GLU A 217 -7.64 -13.45 -0.13
CA GLU A 217 -6.77 -14.39 0.58
C GLU A 217 -5.51 -13.69 1.07
N GLU A 218 -4.84 -12.97 0.19
CA GLU A 218 -3.63 -12.22 0.52
C GLU A 218 -3.89 -11.17 1.59
N ALA A 219 -4.99 -10.41 1.45
CA ALA A 219 -5.38 -9.40 2.41
C ALA A 219 -5.57 -9.97 3.82
N ILE A 220 -6.31 -11.09 3.94
CA ILE A 220 -6.55 -11.75 5.24
C ILE A 220 -5.29 -12.41 5.77
N PHE A 221 -4.49 -13.04 4.87
CA PHE A 221 -3.25 -13.72 5.27
C PHE A 221 -2.28 -12.75 5.97
N LEU A 222 -2.14 -11.54 5.43
CA LEU A 222 -1.15 -10.57 5.88
C LEU A 222 -1.64 -9.65 7.02
N ALA A 223 -2.88 -9.16 6.97
CA ALA A 223 -3.30 -7.99 7.72
C ALA A 223 -3.75 -8.25 9.16
N ASP A 224 -3.67 -7.19 9.98
CA ASP A 224 -4.41 -7.07 11.25
C ASP A 224 -5.83 -6.55 10.98
N ARG A 225 -5.98 -5.63 10.02
CA ARG A 225 -7.27 -5.13 9.52
C ARG A 225 -7.27 -5.06 7.99
N VAL A 226 -8.44 -5.35 7.42
CA VAL A 226 -8.71 -5.18 5.98
C VAL A 226 -9.68 -4.04 5.80
N VAL A 227 -9.30 -3.05 4.99
CA VAL A 227 -10.17 -1.97 4.52
C VAL A 227 -10.78 -2.39 3.21
N VAL A 228 -12.10 -2.50 3.15
CA VAL A 228 -12.85 -2.79 1.93
C VAL A 228 -13.32 -1.48 1.32
N MET A 229 -12.94 -1.23 0.06
CA MET A 229 -13.34 -0.04 -0.68
C MET A 229 -14.44 -0.36 -1.68
N SER A 230 -15.44 0.52 -1.75
CA SER A 230 -16.41 0.60 -2.85
C SER A 230 -15.86 1.43 -4.01
N SER A 231 -16.55 1.39 -5.17
CA SER A 231 -16.20 2.18 -6.36
C SER A 231 -17.27 3.20 -6.70
N ASN A 232 -16.85 4.26 -7.42
CA ASN A 232 -17.72 5.28 -8.05
C ASN A 232 -18.59 6.09 -7.08
N PRO A 233 -18.03 6.90 -6.21
CA PRO A 233 -16.62 7.12 -5.92
C PRO A 233 -16.04 6.11 -4.95
N GLY A 234 -14.68 6.07 -4.85
CA GLY A 234 -13.97 5.25 -3.87
C GLY A 234 -14.24 5.74 -2.45
N LYS A 235 -14.81 4.87 -1.62
CA LYS A 235 -15.10 5.10 -0.20
C LYS A 235 -14.68 3.87 0.61
N ILE A 236 -14.47 4.05 1.89
CA ILE A 236 -14.39 2.92 2.82
C ILE A 236 -15.81 2.38 3.03
N GLU A 237 -16.05 1.16 2.59
CA GLU A 237 -17.29 0.44 2.82
C GLU A 237 -17.32 -0.14 4.23
N GLU A 238 -16.24 -0.83 4.59
CA GLU A 238 -16.08 -1.42 5.91
C GLU A 238 -14.60 -1.64 6.26
N ILE A 239 -14.27 -1.61 7.55
CA ILE A 239 -12.98 -1.98 8.10
C ILE A 239 -13.16 -3.24 8.93
N ILE A 240 -12.54 -4.34 8.49
CA ILE A 240 -12.71 -5.67 9.09
C ILE A 240 -11.45 -6.04 9.86
N LYS A 241 -11.59 -6.24 11.17
CA LYS A 241 -10.50 -6.77 12.00
C LYS A 241 -10.36 -8.27 11.75
N ILE A 242 -9.14 -8.72 11.51
CA ILE A 242 -8.85 -10.15 11.29
C ILE A 242 -8.60 -10.82 12.64
N SER A 243 -9.45 -11.78 12.98
CA SER A 243 -9.39 -12.50 14.25
C SER A 243 -8.52 -13.78 14.20
N LEU A 244 -8.13 -14.22 13.00
CA LEU A 244 -7.23 -15.35 12.79
C LEU A 244 -5.86 -15.06 13.39
N ARG A 245 -5.38 -15.96 14.23
CA ARG A 245 -4.02 -15.86 14.82
C ARG A 245 -2.96 -16.18 13.77
N ARG A 246 -1.80 -15.54 13.87
CA ARG A 246 -0.60 -15.90 13.10
C ARG A 246 0.17 -17.05 13.80
N PRO A 247 0.84 -17.96 13.08
CA PRO A 247 0.89 -18.07 11.63
C PRO A 247 -0.44 -18.55 11.05
N ARG A 248 -0.85 -18.01 9.92
CA ARG A 248 -2.07 -18.36 9.19
C ARG A 248 -1.74 -19.32 8.04
N ASN A 249 -2.66 -20.20 7.71
CA ASN A 249 -2.58 -21.00 6.49
C ASN A 249 -3.72 -20.67 5.53
N THR A 250 -3.53 -20.97 4.26
CA THR A 250 -4.48 -20.64 3.19
C THR A 250 -5.86 -21.27 3.42
N SER A 251 -5.92 -22.51 3.96
CA SER A 251 -7.20 -23.19 4.25
C SER A 251 -8.00 -22.45 5.32
N ASP A 252 -7.37 -22.03 6.42
CA ASP A 252 -8.05 -21.29 7.48
C ASP A 252 -8.52 -19.93 6.99
N VAL A 253 -7.73 -19.26 6.13
CA VAL A 253 -8.09 -17.98 5.52
C VAL A 253 -9.35 -18.12 4.67
N ILE A 254 -9.40 -19.07 3.74
CA ILE A 254 -10.53 -19.26 2.82
C ILE A 254 -11.81 -19.66 3.58
N ASN A 255 -11.69 -20.45 4.63
CA ASN A 255 -12.82 -20.90 5.43
C ASN A 255 -13.23 -19.90 6.53
N SER A 256 -12.59 -18.75 6.63
CA SER A 256 -12.89 -17.77 7.66
C SER A 256 -14.20 -17.01 7.39
N LYS A 257 -14.80 -16.51 8.47
CA LYS A 257 -15.96 -15.59 8.38
C LYS A 257 -15.57 -14.26 7.75
N GLU A 258 -14.33 -13.84 7.95
CA GLU A 258 -13.76 -12.61 7.37
C GLU A 258 -13.70 -12.73 5.85
N PHE A 259 -13.27 -13.87 5.30
CA PHE A 259 -13.27 -14.12 3.85
C PHE A 259 -14.68 -14.00 3.26
N SER A 260 -15.64 -14.72 3.83
CA SER A 260 -17.03 -14.68 3.37
C SER A 260 -17.62 -13.27 3.44
N LYS A 261 -17.29 -12.51 4.48
CA LYS A 261 -17.74 -11.13 4.65
C LYS A 261 -17.18 -10.21 3.59
N ILE A 262 -15.85 -10.24 3.38
CA ILE A 262 -15.17 -9.40 2.37
C ILE A 262 -15.66 -9.76 0.98
N TRP A 263 -15.80 -11.08 0.69
CA TRP A 263 -16.34 -11.56 -0.58
C TRP A 263 -17.71 -10.98 -0.88
N ASN A 264 -18.61 -11.02 0.11
CA ASN A 264 -19.96 -10.48 -0.04
C ASN A 264 -19.98 -8.97 -0.29
N LEU A 265 -19.15 -8.19 0.43
CA LEU A 265 -19.03 -6.75 0.22
C LEU A 265 -18.55 -6.41 -1.20
N LEU A 266 -17.57 -7.16 -1.71
CA LEU A 266 -16.99 -6.91 -3.03
C LEU A 266 -17.90 -7.35 -4.20
N HIS A 267 -18.77 -8.36 -3.99
CA HIS A 267 -19.55 -8.96 -5.07
C HIS A 267 -21.04 -8.57 -5.02
N ASN A 268 -21.62 -8.31 -3.84
CA ASN A 268 -23.06 -8.00 -3.72
C ASN A 268 -23.36 -6.50 -3.94
N ASN A 269 -22.37 -5.62 -3.86
CA ASN A 269 -22.51 -4.18 -4.11
C ASN A 269 -22.32 -3.80 -5.60
N LYS A 270 -22.41 -4.76 -6.54
CA LYS A 270 -22.50 -4.38 -7.97
C LYS A 270 -23.86 -3.72 -8.19
N PRO A 271 -23.93 -2.46 -8.65
CA PRO A 271 -25.20 -1.90 -9.12
C PRO A 271 -25.71 -2.81 -10.22
N ASN A 272 -27.00 -3.13 -10.18
CA ASN A 272 -27.72 -3.91 -11.20
C ASN A 272 -27.64 -3.15 -12.54
N ASN A 273 -26.54 -3.22 -13.26
CA ASN A 273 -26.39 -2.73 -14.62
C ASN A 273 -27.08 -3.69 -15.60
N LYS A 274 -28.43 -3.72 -15.56
CA LYS A 274 -29.25 -4.28 -16.65
C LYS A 274 -29.50 -3.28 -17.78
N THR A 275 -28.71 -2.24 -17.92
CA THR A 275 -28.85 -1.26 -19.03
C THR A 275 -27.47 -0.72 -19.38
N ASN A 276 -26.70 -1.43 -20.23
CA ASN A 276 -25.71 -0.88 -21.18
C ASN A 276 -24.89 -1.96 -21.89
N GLU A 277 -25.53 -3.05 -22.35
CA GLU A 277 -24.90 -4.02 -23.28
C GLU A 277 -25.05 -3.62 -24.77
N LYS A 278 -25.25 -2.33 -25.09
CA LYS A 278 -25.39 -1.89 -26.49
C LYS A 278 -24.31 -0.92 -26.99
N ALA A 279 -23.24 -0.67 -26.26
CA ALA A 279 -22.22 0.31 -26.68
C ALA A 279 -20.80 -0.24 -26.93
N SER A 280 -20.56 -1.57 -26.87
CA SER A 280 -19.22 -2.12 -27.08
C SER A 280 -19.09 -2.99 -28.34
N LEU A 281 -19.67 -2.55 -29.44
CA LEU A 281 -19.47 -3.18 -30.75
C LEU A 281 -19.34 -2.12 -31.83
N LYS A 282 -18.20 -1.41 -31.86
CA LYS A 282 -17.68 -0.69 -33.04
C LYS A 282 -16.33 -0.05 -32.70
N VAL A 283 -15.26 -0.82 -32.65
CA VAL A 283 -13.94 -0.40 -33.15
C VAL A 283 -13.22 -1.69 -33.56
N SER A 284 -13.36 -2.05 -34.81
CA SER A 284 -12.41 -2.85 -35.57
C SER A 284 -12.42 -2.29 -36.98
N LEU A 285 -11.40 -1.53 -37.26
CA LEU A 285 -10.64 -1.48 -38.54
C LEU A 285 -9.58 -0.40 -38.41
#